data_ee569771b485ac4805c6acb3bd1efdf9
#
_entry.id   ee569771b485ac4805c6acb3bd1efdf9
#
_cell.length_a   1.000
_cell.length_b   1.000
_cell.length_c   1.000
_cell.angle_alpha   90.00
_cell.angle_beta   90.00
_cell.angle_gamma   90.00
#
_symmetry.space_group_name_H-M   'P 1'
#
loop_
_entity.id
_entity.type
_entity.pdbx_description
1 polymer ?
#
loop_
_entity_poly.entity_id
_entity_poly.type
_entity_poly.pdbx_seq_one_letter_code
_entity_poly.pdbx_strand_id
1 'polypeptide(L)' 'MNKDEILKEFGRNLKAERNRAGYSQDGLALKTGICAGKHIGKIERGETNPSLYTIISIMDVLNISFDKLYKK' A
#
# COMPACT_ATOMS: atom_id res chain seq x y z
N MET A 1 5.67 -14.95 -11.87
CA MET A 1 6.40 -13.87 -11.20
C MET A 1 6.88 -14.35 -9.85
N ASN A 2 8.05 -13.90 -9.42
CA ASN A 2 8.54 -14.25 -8.11
C ASN A 2 8.03 -13.26 -7.05
N LYS A 3 8.29 -13.59 -5.79
CA LYS A 3 7.80 -12.80 -4.65
C LYS A 3 8.25 -11.34 -4.72
N ASP A 4 9.52 -11.10 -5.04
CA ASP A 4 10.06 -9.75 -5.08
C ASP A 4 9.37 -8.89 -6.14
N GLU A 5 9.13 -9.47 -7.31
CA GLU A 5 8.43 -8.75 -8.39
C GLU A 5 7.02 -8.40 -8.00
N ILE A 6 6.31 -9.32 -7.35
CA ILE A 6 4.93 -9.09 -6.90
C ILE A 6 4.89 -7.96 -5.87
N LEU A 7 5.79 -8.01 -4.87
CA LEU A 7 5.80 -7.00 -3.81
C LEU A 7 6.18 -5.62 -4.34
N LYS A 8 7.10 -5.56 -5.30
CA LYS A 8 7.50 -4.29 -5.90
C LYS A 8 6.40 -3.69 -6.76
N GLU A 9 5.72 -4.52 -7.53
CA GLU A 9 4.61 -4.03 -8.35
C GLU A 9 3.48 -3.51 -7.46
N PHE A 10 3.11 -4.28 -6.45
CA PHE A 10 2.10 -3.87 -5.47
C PHE A 10 2.49 -2.54 -4.84
N GLY A 11 3.74 -2.43 -4.41
CA GLY A 11 4.25 -1.23 -3.76
C GLY A 11 4.21 0.01 -4.66
N ARG A 12 4.60 -0.14 -5.92
CA ARG A 12 4.53 0.98 -6.88
C ARG A 12 3.11 1.46 -7.06
N ASN A 13 2.19 0.51 -7.18
CA ASN A 13 0.77 0.84 -7.38
C ASN A 13 0.19 1.50 -6.14
N LEU A 14 0.58 1.03 -4.96
CA LEU A 14 0.15 1.66 -3.71
C LEU A 14 0.62 3.11 -3.65
N LYS A 15 1.88 3.35 -3.97
CA LYS A 15 2.42 4.71 -3.97
C LYS A 15 1.64 5.61 -4.93
N ALA A 16 1.33 5.11 -6.12
CA ALA A 16 0.57 5.87 -7.12
C ALA A 16 -0.84 6.20 -6.61
N GLU A 17 -1.52 5.22 -6.02
CA GLU A 17 -2.87 5.44 -5.50
C GLU A 17 -2.87 6.37 -4.29
N ARG A 18 -1.87 6.24 -3.42
CA ARG A 18 -1.72 7.13 -2.28
C ARG A 18 -1.52 8.57 -2.73
N ASN A 19 -0.63 8.78 -3.70
CA ASN A 19 -0.38 10.13 -4.24
C ASN A 19 -1.63 10.70 -4.92
N ARG A 20 -2.34 9.86 -5.66
CA ARG A 20 -3.58 10.29 -6.34
C ARG A 20 -4.62 10.74 -5.33
N ALA A 21 -4.68 10.08 -4.18
CA ALA A 21 -5.61 10.44 -3.11
C ALA A 21 -5.13 11.61 -2.26
N GLY A 22 -3.90 12.08 -2.47
CA GLY A 22 -3.38 13.26 -1.77
C GLY A 22 -2.79 12.98 -0.40
N TYR A 23 -2.49 11.73 -0.08
CA TYR A 23 -1.90 11.39 1.22
C TYR A 23 -0.38 11.33 1.17
N SER A 24 0.25 11.82 2.24
CA SER A 24 1.64 11.46 2.53
C SER A 24 1.69 10.04 3.10
N GLN A 25 2.88 9.45 3.21
CA GLN A 25 3.01 8.15 3.87
C GLN A 25 2.49 8.19 5.29
N ASP A 26 2.87 9.23 6.05
CA ASP A 26 2.39 9.40 7.43
C ASP A 26 0.89 9.64 7.47
N GLY A 27 0.38 10.42 6.53
CA GLY A 27 -1.05 10.72 6.46
C GLY A 27 -1.89 9.47 6.21
N LEU A 28 -1.44 8.62 5.29
CA LEU A 28 -2.15 7.37 5.02
C LEU A 28 -2.10 6.45 6.24
N ALA A 29 -0.91 6.32 6.85
CA ALA A 29 -0.77 5.48 8.04
C ALA A 29 -1.67 5.96 9.17
N LEU A 30 -1.72 7.27 9.39
CA LEU A 30 -2.58 7.85 10.42
C LEU A 30 -4.05 7.51 10.18
N LYS A 31 -4.50 7.60 8.93
CA LYS A 31 -5.89 7.29 8.57
C LYS A 31 -6.23 5.82 8.78
N THR A 32 -5.29 4.91 8.49
CA THR A 32 -5.54 3.50 8.73
C THR A 32 -5.59 3.18 10.23
N GLY A 33 -4.81 3.91 11.02
CA GLY A 33 -4.72 3.69 12.47
C GLY A 33 -4.02 2.41 12.88
N ILE A 34 -3.40 1.70 11.94
CA ILE A 34 -2.83 0.36 12.22
C ILE A 34 -1.32 0.29 12.04
N CYS A 35 -0.69 1.30 11.46
CA CYS A 35 0.74 1.27 11.22
C CYS A 35 1.29 2.69 11.15
N ALA A 36 2.62 2.81 11.09
CA ALA A 36 3.31 4.08 10.93
C ALA A 36 3.65 4.33 9.46
N GLY A 37 3.91 5.59 9.11
CA GLY A 37 4.31 5.97 7.75
C GLY A 37 5.54 5.23 7.25
N LYS A 38 6.48 4.92 8.17
CA LYS A 38 7.65 4.13 7.85
C LYS A 38 7.27 2.76 7.28
N HIS A 39 6.22 2.15 7.84
CA HIS A 39 5.74 0.85 7.36
C HIS A 39 5.13 0.98 5.95
N ILE A 40 4.38 2.06 5.71
CA ILE A 40 3.85 2.34 4.36
C ILE A 40 5.00 2.44 3.37
N GLY A 41 6.07 3.15 3.73
CA GLY A 41 7.25 3.26 2.87
C GLY A 41 7.89 1.91 2.54
N LYS A 42 7.98 1.03 3.52
CA LYS A 42 8.52 -0.32 3.30
C LYS A 42 7.66 -1.11 2.31
N ILE A 43 6.34 -1.01 2.44
CA ILE A 43 5.42 -1.68 1.52
C ILE A 43 5.62 -1.14 0.11
N GLU A 44 5.72 0.19 -0.02
CA GLU A 44 5.86 0.83 -1.33
C GLU A 44 7.16 0.45 -2.03
N ARG A 45 8.21 0.18 -1.27
CA ARG A 45 9.50 -0.24 -1.84
C ARG A 45 9.59 -1.74 -2.08
N GLY A 46 8.55 -2.49 -1.72
CA GLY A 46 8.56 -3.95 -1.88
C GLY A 46 9.43 -4.66 -0.86
N GLU A 47 9.72 -4.01 0.27
CA GLU A 47 10.63 -4.54 1.30
C GLU A 47 9.95 -5.39 2.34
N THR A 48 8.63 -5.45 2.33
CA THR A 48 7.88 -6.24 3.29
C THR A 48 6.64 -6.83 2.64
N ASN A 49 6.17 -7.92 3.19
CA ASN A 49 4.95 -8.60 2.75
C ASN A 49 3.84 -8.18 3.72
N PRO A 50 2.99 -7.22 3.33
CA PRO A 50 1.97 -6.72 4.25
C PRO A 50 0.93 -7.80 4.54
N SER A 51 0.38 -7.75 5.76
CA SER A 51 -0.69 -8.65 6.13
C SER A 51 -1.96 -8.30 5.35
N LEU A 52 -2.87 -9.28 5.25
CA LEU A 52 -4.17 -9.05 4.64
C LEU A 52 -4.92 -7.92 5.35
N TYR A 53 -4.83 -7.87 6.68
CA TYR A 53 -5.47 -6.82 7.46
C TYR A 53 -4.95 -5.43 7.06
N THR A 54 -3.63 -5.30 6.89
CA THR A 54 -3.02 -4.05 6.46
C THR A 54 -3.50 -3.66 5.07
N ILE A 55 -3.51 -4.62 4.14
CA ILE A 55 -3.94 -4.35 2.76
C ILE A 55 -5.39 -3.87 2.72
N ILE A 56 -6.28 -4.56 3.41
CA ILE A 56 -7.70 -4.20 3.42
C ILE A 56 -7.90 -2.82 4.06
N SER A 57 -7.18 -2.53 5.15
CA SER A 57 -7.28 -1.23 5.82
C SER A 57 -6.84 -0.09 4.88
N ILE A 58 -5.77 -0.30 4.12
CA ILE A 58 -5.31 0.69 3.15
C ILE A 58 -6.34 0.87 2.03
N MET A 59 -6.88 -0.22 1.52
CA MET A 59 -7.91 -0.15 0.47
C MET A 59 -9.14 0.63 0.94
N ASP A 60 -9.55 0.42 2.19
CA ASP A 60 -10.68 1.14 2.75
C ASP A 60 -10.42 2.64 2.79
N VAL A 61 -9.25 3.05 3.26
CA VAL A 61 -8.92 4.48 3.35
C VAL A 61 -8.84 5.11 1.96
N LEU A 62 -8.23 4.41 1.02
CA LEU A 62 -8.08 4.93 -0.35
C LEU A 62 -9.33 4.74 -1.19
N ASN A 63 -10.29 3.96 -0.71
CA ASN A 63 -11.53 3.65 -1.41
C ASN A 63 -11.27 3.07 -2.80
N ILE A 64 -10.40 2.07 -2.85
CA ILE A 64 -10.02 1.41 -4.10
C ILE A 64 -10.22 -0.10 -3.97
N SER A 65 -10.40 -0.76 -5.13
CA SER A 65 -10.45 -2.20 -5.19
C SER A 65 -9.03 -2.76 -5.35
N PHE A 66 -8.88 -4.05 -5.08
CA PHE A 66 -7.56 -4.69 -5.09
C PHE A 66 -6.87 -4.61 -6.45
N ASP A 67 -7.62 -4.62 -7.55
CA ASP A 67 -7.04 -4.58 -8.89
C ASP A 67 -6.30 -3.26 -9.17
N LYS A 68 -6.55 -2.22 -8.37
CA LYS A 68 -5.76 -0.99 -8.46
C LYS A 68 -4.36 -1.18 -7.91
N LEU A 69 -4.18 -2.15 -7.00
CA LEU A 69 -2.89 -2.41 -6.38
C LEU A 69 -2.12 -3.52 -7.07
N TYR A 70 -2.83 -4.51 -7.59
CA TYR A 70 -2.18 -5.60 -8.31
C TYR A 70 -3.14 -6.16 -9.35
N LYS A 71 -2.78 -5.98 -10.60
CA LYS A 71 -3.59 -6.46 -11.72
C LYS A 71 -2.82 -7.54 -12.45
N LYS A 72 -3.45 -8.66 -12.61
CA LYS A 72 -2.86 -9.79 -13.28
C LYS A 72 -3.17 -9.77 -14.77
#